data_11dbd911e45f4e7670b6a395b8631c7d
#
_entry.id   11dbd911e45f4e7670b6a395b8631c7d
#
_cell.length_a   1.000
_cell.length_b   1.000
_cell.length_c   1.000
_cell.angle_alpha   90.00
_cell.angle_beta   90.00
_cell.angle_gamma   90.00
#
_symmetry.space_group_name_H-M   'P 1'
#
loop_
_entity.id
_entity.type
_entity.pdbx_description
1 polymer ?
#
loop_
_entity_poly.entity_id
_entity_poly.type
_entity_poly.pdbx_seq_one_letter_code
_entity_poly.pdbx_strand_id
1 'polypeptide(L)'
;MSKPVGPYSPVLRAGDFVYLAGQLGLADGVLVEGGVDAQVRQIFVNAKALLEKAGGSLNQVVKCTCFLADMADFPAMNAAYAEIFNGHRPTRSTVGNVTMALGATVEIEFTAFTGASGVVEP
;
A
#
# COMPACT_ATOMS: atom_id res chain seq x y z
N MET A 1 13.67 -5.95 -4.31
CA MET A 1 12.70 -4.83 -4.38
C MET A 1 12.24 -4.64 -5.81
N SER A 2 10.96 -4.45 -6.01
CA SER A 2 10.39 -4.29 -7.34
C SER A 2 10.87 -3.00 -7.99
N LYS A 3 11.12 -3.04 -9.30
CA LYS A 3 11.38 -1.85 -10.09
C LYS A 3 10.05 -1.23 -10.49
N PRO A 4 9.95 0.11 -10.57
CA PRO A 4 8.75 0.73 -11.08
C PRO A 4 8.53 0.38 -12.56
N VAL A 5 7.28 0.30 -12.95
CA VAL A 5 6.90 0.01 -14.34
C VAL A 5 6.77 1.26 -15.20
N GLY A 6 7.23 2.40 -14.70
CA GLY A 6 7.18 3.68 -15.40
C GLY A 6 8.17 4.69 -14.81
N PRO A 7 8.15 5.93 -15.33
CA PRO A 7 9.10 6.96 -14.91
C PRO A 7 8.66 7.65 -13.60
N TYR A 8 8.77 6.93 -12.48
CA TYR A 8 8.43 7.46 -11.16
C TYR A 8 9.29 6.79 -10.10
N SER A 9 9.39 7.42 -8.93
CA SER A 9 10.10 6.85 -7.79
C SER A 9 9.18 5.90 -7.03
N PRO A 10 9.63 4.72 -6.66
CA PRO A 10 8.82 3.83 -5.82
C PRO A 10 8.64 4.38 -4.42
N VAL A 11 9.60 5.14 -3.91
CA VAL A 11 9.55 5.77 -2.60
C VAL A 11 10.29 7.10 -2.64
N LEU A 12 9.73 8.11 -1.96
CA LEU A 12 10.34 9.43 -1.80
C LEU A 12 10.17 9.87 -0.35
N ARG A 13 11.22 10.45 0.20
CA ARG A 13 11.15 11.10 1.49
C ARG A 13 11.16 12.62 1.30
N ALA A 14 10.23 13.32 1.96
CA ALA A 14 10.16 14.78 1.97
C ALA A 14 10.00 15.22 3.42
N GLY A 15 11.10 15.68 4.05
CA GLY A 15 11.11 15.99 5.47
C GLY A 15 10.74 14.77 6.29
N ASP A 16 9.69 14.88 7.10
CA ASP A 16 9.18 13.79 7.93
C ASP A 16 8.16 12.90 7.20
N PHE A 17 7.83 13.22 5.96
CA PHE A 17 6.89 12.41 5.18
C PHE A 17 7.62 11.44 4.27
N VAL A 18 7.06 10.24 4.15
CA VAL A 18 7.50 9.23 3.20
C VAL A 18 6.31 8.88 2.32
N TYR A 19 6.52 8.98 1.01
CA TYR A 19 5.50 8.70 0.01
C TYR A 19 5.88 7.45 -0.76
N LEU A 20 4.97 6.49 -0.84
CA LEU A 20 5.14 5.33 -1.70
C LEU A 20 4.26 5.50 -2.92
N ALA A 21 4.79 5.17 -4.09
CA ALA A 21 3.96 5.02 -5.27
C ALA A 21 2.98 3.87 -5.04
N GLY A 22 1.93 3.81 -5.87
CA GLY A 22 0.98 2.71 -5.82
C GLY A 22 1.67 1.36 -5.93
N GLN A 23 1.41 0.48 -4.97
CA GLN A 23 2.03 -0.83 -4.90
C GLN A 23 1.09 -1.90 -5.44
N LEU A 24 1.64 -2.79 -6.25
CA LEU A 24 0.96 -3.98 -6.75
C LEU A 24 1.50 -5.21 -6.03
N GLY A 25 0.73 -6.28 -6.04
CA GLY A 25 1.12 -7.54 -5.41
C GLY A 25 2.15 -8.33 -6.23
N LEU A 26 3.28 -7.71 -6.51
CA LEU A 26 4.35 -8.32 -7.31
C LEU A 26 5.42 -8.93 -6.41
N ALA A 27 5.80 -10.17 -6.72
CA ALA A 27 6.98 -10.81 -6.17
C ALA A 27 7.86 -11.17 -7.36
N ASP A 28 9.10 -10.66 -7.36
CA ASP A 28 10.05 -10.86 -8.47
C ASP A 28 9.46 -10.46 -9.83
N GLY A 29 8.69 -9.38 -9.85
CA GLY A 29 8.10 -8.82 -11.07
C GLY A 29 6.85 -9.52 -11.56
N VAL A 30 6.33 -10.49 -10.82
CA VAL A 30 5.15 -11.28 -11.21
C VAL A 30 4.05 -11.13 -10.17
N LEU A 31 2.81 -10.93 -10.61
CA LEU A 31 1.67 -10.92 -9.68
C LEU A 31 1.55 -12.26 -8.97
N VAL A 32 1.41 -12.20 -7.63
CA VAL A 32 1.21 -13.42 -6.85
C VAL A 32 -0.15 -14.05 -7.17
N GLU A 33 -0.22 -15.36 -7.10
CA GLU A 33 -1.46 -16.09 -7.25
C GLU A 33 -2.25 -16.07 -5.93
N GLY A 34 -3.57 -16.22 -6.03
CA GLY A 34 -4.44 -16.29 -4.86
C GLY A 34 -5.42 -15.13 -4.73
N GLY A 35 -5.55 -14.33 -5.78
CA GLY A 35 -6.55 -13.26 -5.84
C GLY A 35 -6.21 -12.06 -4.96
N VAL A 36 -7.25 -11.31 -4.58
CA VAL A 36 -7.08 -10.04 -3.87
C VAL A 36 -6.41 -10.22 -2.52
N ASP A 37 -6.74 -11.27 -1.77
CA ASP A 37 -6.12 -11.51 -0.46
C ASP A 37 -4.60 -11.65 -0.58
N ALA A 38 -4.15 -12.52 -1.47
CA ALA A 38 -2.72 -12.74 -1.69
C ALA A 38 -2.03 -11.48 -2.19
N GLN A 39 -2.68 -10.74 -3.09
CA GLN A 39 -2.09 -9.51 -3.64
C GLN A 39 -2.00 -8.42 -2.58
N VAL A 40 -2.99 -8.26 -1.72
CA VAL A 40 -2.92 -7.30 -0.61
C VAL A 40 -1.74 -7.65 0.31
N ARG A 41 -1.58 -8.91 0.68
CA ARG A 41 -0.49 -9.32 1.56
C ARG A 41 0.88 -9.04 0.95
N GLN A 42 1.04 -9.30 -0.35
CA GLN A 42 2.29 -9.01 -1.04
C GLN A 42 2.53 -7.49 -1.15
N ILE A 43 1.47 -6.71 -1.37
CA ILE A 43 1.57 -5.24 -1.37
C ILE A 43 2.18 -4.76 -0.04
N PHE A 44 1.70 -5.29 1.09
CA PHE A 44 2.21 -4.88 2.40
C PHE A 44 3.64 -5.34 2.65
N VAL A 45 4.04 -6.50 2.14
CA VAL A 45 5.45 -6.92 2.19
C VAL A 45 6.32 -5.91 1.44
N ASN A 46 5.90 -5.51 0.24
CA ASN A 46 6.63 -4.56 -0.58
C ASN A 46 6.66 -3.17 0.07
N ALA A 47 5.51 -2.70 0.57
CA ALA A 47 5.40 -1.40 1.22
C ALA A 47 6.27 -1.32 2.47
N LYS A 48 6.28 -2.37 3.29
CA LYS A 48 7.11 -2.43 4.50
C LYS A 48 8.58 -2.28 4.15
N ALA A 49 9.06 -2.99 3.13
CA ALA A 49 10.46 -2.91 2.71
C ALA A 49 10.82 -1.50 2.23
N LEU A 50 9.94 -0.86 1.45
CA LEU A 50 10.17 0.50 0.96
C LEU A 50 10.16 1.51 2.10
N LEU A 51 9.22 1.39 3.03
CA LEU A 51 9.15 2.28 4.20
C LEU A 51 10.42 2.17 5.05
N GLU A 52 10.85 0.96 5.34
CA GLU A 52 12.06 0.74 6.15
C GLU A 52 13.30 1.31 5.48
N LYS A 53 13.40 1.18 4.16
CA LYS A 53 14.49 1.78 3.39
C LYS A 53 14.53 3.30 3.54
N ALA A 54 13.37 3.93 3.66
CA ALA A 54 13.26 5.38 3.80
C ALA A 54 13.23 5.85 5.27
N GLY A 55 13.40 4.94 6.22
CA GLY A 55 13.44 5.28 7.64
C GLY A 55 12.06 5.32 8.30
N GLY A 56 11.06 4.70 7.71
CA GLY A 56 9.70 4.64 8.24
C GLY A 56 9.24 3.24 8.57
N SER A 57 7.98 3.11 8.96
CA SER A 57 7.37 1.84 9.29
C SER A 57 5.88 1.85 8.96
N LEU A 58 5.26 0.67 8.91
CA LEU A 58 3.82 0.56 8.66
C LEU A 58 2.99 1.29 9.73
N ASN A 59 3.44 1.28 10.98
CA ASN A 59 2.74 1.98 12.06
C ASN A 59 2.76 3.50 11.92
N GLN A 60 3.60 4.03 11.05
CA GLN A 60 3.69 5.46 10.77
C GLN A 60 2.88 5.89 9.55
N VAL A 61 2.23 4.94 8.87
CA VAL A 61 1.36 5.27 7.75
C VAL A 61 0.17 6.06 8.27
N VAL A 62 -0.12 7.20 7.63
CA VAL A 62 -1.22 8.08 8.02
C VAL A 62 -2.33 8.12 6.97
N LYS A 63 -2.03 7.73 5.73
CA LYS A 63 -3.00 7.76 4.65
C LYS A 63 -2.72 6.67 3.63
N CYS A 64 -3.79 5.99 3.19
CA CYS A 64 -3.77 5.05 2.07
C CYS A 64 -4.83 5.42 1.06
N THR A 65 -4.56 5.14 -0.21
CA THR A 65 -5.59 5.07 -1.24
C THR A 65 -5.55 3.68 -1.86
N CYS A 66 -6.68 3.01 -1.85
CA CYS A 66 -6.82 1.67 -2.38
C CYS A 66 -7.62 1.69 -3.67
N PHE A 67 -7.15 0.97 -4.67
CA PHE A 67 -7.83 0.83 -5.97
C PHE A 67 -8.15 -0.63 -6.18
N LEU A 68 -9.38 -0.93 -6.58
CA LEU A 68 -9.85 -2.29 -6.85
C LEU A 68 -10.32 -2.41 -8.30
N ALA A 69 -9.94 -3.48 -8.96
CA ALA A 69 -10.45 -3.79 -10.29
C ALA A 69 -11.94 -4.11 -10.22
N ASP A 70 -12.38 -4.78 -9.16
CA ASP A 70 -13.77 -5.14 -8.93
C ASP A 70 -14.14 -4.80 -7.49
N MET A 71 -15.16 -3.96 -7.31
CA MET A 71 -15.60 -3.56 -5.98
C MET A 71 -16.17 -4.71 -5.16
N ALA A 72 -16.50 -5.84 -5.79
CA ALA A 72 -16.88 -7.06 -5.08
C ALA A 72 -15.76 -7.59 -4.19
N ASP A 73 -14.50 -7.22 -4.47
CA ASP A 73 -13.34 -7.61 -3.66
C ASP A 73 -13.14 -6.76 -2.40
N PHE A 74 -14.00 -5.75 -2.18
CA PHE A 74 -13.89 -4.84 -1.05
C PHE A 74 -13.85 -5.56 0.31
N PRO A 75 -14.76 -6.52 0.60
CA PRO A 75 -14.70 -7.21 1.89
C PRO A 75 -13.42 -8.01 2.09
N ALA A 76 -12.93 -8.70 1.07
CA ALA A 76 -11.71 -9.50 1.16
C ALA A 76 -10.48 -8.61 1.34
N MET A 77 -10.42 -7.48 0.61
CA MET A 77 -9.35 -6.49 0.78
C MET A 77 -9.36 -5.95 2.21
N ASN A 78 -10.54 -5.57 2.72
CA ASN A 78 -10.66 -5.03 4.06
C ASN A 78 -10.18 -6.00 5.13
N ALA A 79 -10.48 -7.29 4.98
CA ALA A 79 -10.08 -8.31 5.95
C ALA A 79 -8.55 -8.43 6.04
N ALA A 80 -7.88 -8.55 4.90
CA ALA A 80 -6.42 -8.64 4.87
C ALA A 80 -5.76 -7.35 5.35
N TYR A 81 -6.26 -6.22 4.90
CA TYR A 81 -5.78 -4.88 5.28
C TYR A 81 -5.85 -4.70 6.82
N ALA A 82 -6.99 -5.01 7.41
CA ALA A 82 -7.19 -4.85 8.85
C ALA A 82 -6.27 -5.77 9.66
N GLU A 83 -6.10 -7.00 9.20
CA GLU A 83 -5.23 -7.97 9.86
C GLU A 83 -3.78 -7.49 9.87
N ILE A 84 -3.28 -7.00 8.74
CA ILE A 84 -1.89 -6.59 8.61
C ILE A 84 -1.60 -5.33 9.43
N PHE A 85 -2.47 -4.33 9.39
CA PHE A 85 -2.30 -3.13 10.21
C PHE A 85 -2.50 -3.38 11.71
N ASN A 86 -3.18 -4.47 12.06
CA ASN A 86 -3.31 -4.94 13.45
C ASN A 86 -3.70 -3.82 14.42
N GLY A 87 -4.81 -3.16 14.17
CA GLY A 87 -5.34 -2.09 15.03
C GLY A 87 -4.98 -0.68 14.58
N HIS A 88 -3.88 -0.51 13.84
CA HIS A 88 -3.55 0.80 13.28
C HIS A 88 -4.53 1.13 12.13
N ARG A 89 -5.06 2.34 12.13
CA ARG A 89 -6.10 2.76 11.18
C ARG A 89 -5.77 4.10 10.53
N PRO A 90 -4.93 4.11 9.47
CA PRO A 90 -4.72 5.33 8.69
C PRO A 90 -6.02 5.79 8.03
N THR A 91 -6.08 7.04 7.64
CA THR A 91 -7.18 7.47 6.77
C THR A 91 -7.08 6.72 5.44
N ARG A 92 -8.24 6.51 4.79
CA ARG A 92 -8.27 5.73 3.55
C ARG A 92 -9.40 6.18 2.65
N SER A 93 -9.13 6.19 1.35
CA SER A 93 -10.16 6.20 0.31
C SER A 93 -10.02 4.94 -0.51
N THR A 94 -11.14 4.40 -0.97
CA THR A 94 -11.15 3.21 -1.83
C THR A 94 -11.94 3.51 -3.09
N VAL A 95 -11.35 3.19 -4.24
CA VAL A 95 -11.97 3.38 -5.56
C VAL A 95 -12.07 2.02 -6.23
N GLY A 96 -13.24 1.69 -6.73
CA GLY A 96 -13.48 0.41 -7.41
C GLY A 96 -13.68 0.59 -8.90
N ASN A 97 -13.68 -0.53 -9.60
CA ASN A 97 -13.94 -0.63 -11.04
C ASN A 97 -12.94 0.17 -11.87
N VAL A 98 -11.67 0.10 -11.50
CA VAL A 98 -10.56 0.71 -12.24
C VAL A 98 -9.63 -0.37 -12.75
N THR A 99 -8.98 -0.11 -13.88
CA THR A 99 -8.01 -1.02 -14.45
C THR A 99 -6.61 -0.65 -13.96
N MET A 100 -5.90 -1.62 -13.40
CA MET A 100 -4.52 -1.44 -12.97
C MET A 100 -3.55 -2.08 -13.95
N ALA A 101 -2.29 -1.64 -13.86
CA ALA A 101 -1.22 -2.23 -14.64
C ALA A 101 -1.10 -3.73 -14.34
N LEU A 102 -0.66 -4.49 -15.34
CA LEU A 102 -0.35 -5.92 -15.25
C LEU A 102 -1.55 -6.80 -14.86
N GLY A 103 -2.77 -6.29 -14.97
CA GLY A 103 -3.96 -7.06 -14.62
C GLY A 103 -4.15 -7.23 -13.11
N ALA A 104 -3.54 -6.38 -12.30
CA ALA A 104 -3.66 -6.45 -10.84
C ALA A 104 -5.11 -6.28 -10.40
N THR A 105 -5.51 -6.98 -9.34
CA THR A 105 -6.84 -6.86 -8.75
C THR A 105 -6.93 -5.73 -7.75
N VAL A 106 -5.80 -5.30 -7.20
CA VAL A 106 -5.72 -4.27 -6.17
C VAL A 106 -4.40 -3.52 -6.28
N GLU A 107 -4.45 -2.24 -5.95
CA GLU A 107 -3.28 -1.36 -5.85
C GLU A 107 -3.46 -0.49 -4.62
N ILE A 108 -2.40 -0.24 -3.86
CA ILE A 108 -2.47 0.62 -2.68
C ILE A 108 -1.27 1.56 -2.67
N GLU A 109 -1.54 2.86 -2.51
CA GLU A 109 -0.50 3.85 -2.25
C GLU A 109 -0.52 4.25 -0.78
N PHE A 110 0.64 4.66 -0.27
CA PHE A 110 0.82 4.91 1.17
C PHE A 110 1.55 6.24 1.38
N THR A 111 1.15 6.95 2.43
CA THR A 111 1.88 8.10 2.95
C THR A 111 2.14 7.87 4.43
N ALA A 112 3.39 7.99 4.85
CA ALA A 112 3.79 7.85 6.24
C ALA A 112 4.34 9.16 6.79
N PHE A 113 4.15 9.38 8.09
CA PHE A 113 4.73 10.51 8.82
C PHE A 113 5.67 9.95 9.89
N THR A 114 6.94 10.33 9.82
CA THR A 114 7.98 9.81 10.71
C THR A 114 8.36 10.78 11.82
N GLY A 115 7.70 11.94 11.88
CA GLY A 115 7.97 12.94 12.90
C GLY A 115 7.53 12.47 14.28
N ALA A 116 8.14 13.04 15.34
CA ALA A 116 7.90 12.64 16.71
C ALA A 116 6.58 13.16 17.27
N SER A 117 5.93 14.11 16.61
CA SER A 117 4.70 14.75 17.11
C SER A 117 3.88 15.26 15.93
N GLY A 118 2.63 15.66 16.21
CA GLY A 118 1.76 16.26 15.20
C GLY A 118 0.73 15.29 14.60
N VAL A 119 0.78 14.00 14.94
CA VAL A 119 -0.24 13.06 14.53
C VAL A 119 -1.35 13.05 15.59
N VAL A 120 -2.57 13.31 15.15
CA VAL A 120 -3.75 13.28 16.01
C VAL A 120 -4.64 12.13 15.57
N GLU A 121 -4.90 11.19 16.48
CA GLU A 121 -5.75 10.05 16.21
C GLU A 121 -7.14 10.28 16.79
N PRO A 122 -8.19 9.63 16.22
CA PRO A 122 -9.55 9.79 16.69
C PRO A 122 -9.77 9.27 18.11
#